data_35c8778767376fe3ad5d339668b5d219
#
_entry.id   35c8778767376fe3ad5d339668b5d219
#
_cell.length_a   1.000
_cell.length_b   1.000
_cell.length_c   1.000
_cell.angle_alpha   90.00
_cell.angle_beta   90.00
_cell.angle_gamma   90.00
#
_symmetry.space_group_name_H-M   'P 1'
#
loop_
_entity.id
_entity.type
_entity.pdbx_description
1 polymer ?
#
loop_
_entity_poly.entity_id
_entity_poly.type
_entity_poly.pdbx_seq_one_letter_code
_entity_poly.pdbx_strand_id
1 'polypeptide(L)'
;MANQSHAANMTQGSIWKLMVRFAIPVFLGNLFQQFYNVADTFIVGNVLGTEAMAAVGSSGNLIFMLIGFFQGVFVGAGVVVSRFWGAKDHENVSIAVHTSVAFAIVAGLVLTLVGVLLTPTILDWMHTPADVLPNSIEYFRVYFGGVIFAVLYNAVNGIFQAVGDSRHPLYFLIISAMLNVALDLLFVGVLGMGVGGAAFATVISQAVSAFLGLRKLMKATESYRLIPRKIRFNGRMLQKVLYIGIPSGLQNAVIALANVVVQTNINDFGALAQAGCGAYSKIEGFGFLPITSFTLALTTFIGQNLGAQEYERAKKGARFGLIACVSIAEAIGLAIYAFIPALIAMFIQSGDVAQVQEVIRLGTMHARIMTPFYFLLALSNAMAAVLRGAGRSIVPMIVMLCCWCVFRVTYITIAVPIRPELTTISWAYPITWGLSSIIFLIYYNVVDWVHAYGRSKPRKMA
;
A
#
# COMPACT_ATOMS: atom_id res chain seq x y z
N MET A 1 -25.62 18.64 -18.82
CA MET A 1 -24.16 18.44 -18.89
C MET A 1 -23.92 16.94 -18.97
N ALA A 2 -23.43 16.46 -20.11
CA ALA A 2 -23.18 15.04 -20.34
C ALA A 2 -22.18 14.52 -19.30
N ASN A 3 -22.56 13.47 -18.61
CA ASN A 3 -21.76 12.76 -17.61
C ASN A 3 -20.59 12.09 -18.35
N GLN A 4 -19.50 12.84 -18.60
CA GLN A 4 -18.29 12.27 -19.20
C GLN A 4 -17.77 11.20 -18.24
N SER A 5 -17.77 9.95 -18.70
CA SER A 5 -17.13 8.86 -17.95
C SER A 5 -15.65 9.19 -17.82
N HIS A 6 -15.15 9.28 -16.59
CA HIS A 6 -13.73 9.49 -16.33
C HIS A 6 -12.93 8.18 -16.47
N ALA A 7 -13.59 7.07 -16.81
CA ALA A 7 -12.95 5.80 -17.11
C ALA A 7 -12.02 5.99 -18.32
N ALA A 8 -10.71 5.83 -18.10
CA ALA A 8 -9.72 5.97 -19.15
C ALA A 8 -9.43 4.61 -19.79
N ASN A 9 -9.78 4.48 -21.06
CA ASN A 9 -9.33 3.31 -21.83
C ASN A 9 -7.82 3.45 -22.10
N MET A 10 -7.01 2.64 -21.42
CA MET A 10 -5.55 2.68 -21.56
C MET A 10 -5.03 1.89 -22.78
N THR A 11 -5.93 1.31 -23.57
CA THR A 11 -5.56 0.52 -24.76
C THR A 11 -5.30 1.41 -26.00
N GLN A 12 -5.65 2.71 -25.93
CA GLN A 12 -5.50 3.66 -27.04
C GLN A 12 -4.85 4.97 -26.58
N GLY A 13 -4.22 5.68 -27.51
CA GLY A 13 -3.57 6.96 -27.23
C GLY A 13 -2.13 6.86 -26.74
N SER A 14 -1.56 7.97 -26.29
CA SER A 14 -0.15 8.08 -25.87
C SER A 14 0.10 7.39 -24.54
N ILE A 15 1.01 6.43 -24.48
CA ILE A 15 1.33 5.61 -23.33
C ILE A 15 1.70 6.48 -22.11
N TRP A 16 2.66 7.39 -22.29
CA TRP A 16 3.16 8.23 -21.21
C TRP A 16 2.08 9.17 -20.64
N LYS A 17 1.27 9.78 -21.52
CA LYS A 17 0.19 10.68 -21.08
C LYS A 17 -0.85 9.94 -20.23
N LEU A 18 -1.20 8.72 -20.62
CA LEU A 18 -2.17 7.90 -19.89
C LEU A 18 -1.66 7.48 -18.53
N MET A 19 -0.41 6.99 -18.45
CA MET A 19 0.18 6.58 -17.19
C MET A 19 0.37 7.76 -16.22
N VAL A 20 0.89 8.89 -16.69
CA VAL A 20 1.09 10.09 -15.87
C VAL A 20 -0.27 10.66 -15.41
N ARG A 21 -1.25 10.77 -16.32
CA ARG A 21 -2.61 11.25 -15.98
C ARG A 21 -3.29 10.38 -14.94
N PHE A 22 -3.00 9.08 -14.91
CA PHE A 22 -3.50 8.15 -13.89
C PHE A 22 -2.70 8.26 -12.60
N ALA A 23 -1.37 8.30 -12.68
CA ALA A 23 -0.49 8.28 -11.51
C ALA A 23 -0.60 9.55 -10.66
N ILE A 24 -0.80 10.74 -11.27
CA ILE A 24 -0.89 12.01 -10.53
C ILE A 24 -2.03 12.00 -9.50
N PRO A 25 -3.30 11.66 -9.84
CA PRO A 25 -4.36 11.62 -8.83
C PRO A 25 -4.11 10.55 -7.75
N VAL A 26 -3.52 9.41 -8.09
CA VAL A 26 -3.14 8.39 -7.09
C VAL A 26 -2.07 8.93 -6.15
N PHE A 27 -1.04 9.59 -6.68
CA PHE A 27 0.00 10.23 -5.88
C PHE A 27 -0.57 11.28 -4.93
N LEU A 28 -1.42 12.18 -5.43
CA LEU A 28 -2.06 13.18 -4.60
C LEU A 28 -2.93 12.54 -3.52
N GLY A 29 -3.67 11.46 -3.85
CA GLY A 29 -4.44 10.71 -2.86
C GLY A 29 -3.57 10.13 -1.76
N ASN A 30 -2.50 9.44 -2.11
CA ASN A 30 -1.55 8.89 -1.14
C ASN A 30 -0.88 9.98 -0.30
N LEU A 31 -0.59 11.14 -0.90
CA LEU A 31 -0.03 12.30 -0.19
C LEU A 31 -1.01 12.86 0.84
N PHE A 32 -2.29 13.05 0.45
CA PHE A 32 -3.34 13.46 1.39
C PHE A 32 -3.54 12.45 2.52
N GLN A 33 -3.47 11.15 2.21
CA GLN A 33 -3.53 10.10 3.22
C GLN A 33 -2.38 10.19 4.22
N GLN A 34 -1.18 10.49 3.75
CA GLN A 34 -0.01 10.67 4.62
C GLN A 34 -0.15 11.90 5.52
N PHE A 35 -0.65 13.00 4.97
CA PHE A 35 -0.91 14.21 5.77
C PHE A 35 -1.98 13.98 6.85
N TYR A 36 -3.07 13.28 6.53
CA TYR A 36 -4.08 13.02 7.55
C TYR A 36 -3.55 12.09 8.65
N ASN A 37 -2.74 11.06 8.33
CA ASN A 37 -2.12 10.20 9.33
C ASN A 37 -1.20 11.00 10.29
N VAL A 38 -0.47 11.98 9.74
CA VAL A 38 0.36 12.90 10.56
C VAL A 38 -0.53 13.80 11.43
N ALA A 39 -1.61 14.35 10.88
CA ALA A 39 -2.54 15.21 11.62
C ALA A 39 -3.24 14.44 12.75
N ASP A 40 -3.71 13.23 12.52
CA ASP A 40 -4.32 12.35 13.52
C ASP A 40 -3.34 12.08 14.68
N THR A 41 -2.11 11.66 14.37
CA THR A 41 -1.06 11.43 15.37
C THR A 41 -0.74 12.72 16.16
N PHE A 42 -0.72 13.87 15.50
CA PHE A 42 -0.46 15.17 16.13
C PHE A 42 -1.59 15.58 17.07
N ILE A 43 -2.87 15.40 16.67
CA ILE A 43 -4.03 15.74 17.50
C ILE A 43 -4.06 14.81 18.73
N VAL A 44 -3.92 13.51 18.55
CA VAL A 44 -3.91 12.54 19.66
C VAL A 44 -2.75 12.85 20.62
N GLY A 45 -1.54 13.07 20.11
CA GLY A 45 -0.36 13.32 20.94
C GLY A 45 -0.45 14.62 21.76
N ASN A 46 -0.97 15.69 21.18
CA ASN A 46 -1.07 16.98 21.87
C ASN A 46 -2.26 17.09 22.84
N VAL A 47 -3.37 16.38 22.55
CA VAL A 47 -4.59 16.48 23.38
C VAL A 47 -4.61 15.40 24.47
N LEU A 48 -4.23 14.16 24.14
CA LEU A 48 -4.35 13.00 25.04
C LEU A 48 -3.01 12.60 25.69
N GLY A 49 -1.89 13.15 25.21
CA GLY A 49 -0.56 12.87 25.76
C GLY A 49 0.14 11.66 25.17
N THR A 50 1.31 11.35 25.75
CA THR A 50 2.26 10.36 25.20
C THR A 50 1.77 8.91 25.28
N GLU A 51 1.01 8.55 26.32
CA GLU A 51 0.48 7.19 26.49
C GLU A 51 -0.56 6.87 25.40
N ALA A 52 -1.46 7.81 25.13
CA ALA A 52 -2.46 7.68 24.06
C ALA A 52 -1.79 7.61 22.68
N MET A 53 -0.78 8.43 22.45
CA MET A 53 0.01 8.40 21.22
C MET A 53 0.75 7.05 21.06
N ALA A 54 1.26 6.48 22.15
CA ALA A 54 1.89 5.15 22.16
C ALA A 54 0.86 4.05 21.84
N ALA A 55 -0.37 4.15 22.37
CA ALA A 55 -1.45 3.21 22.08
C ALA A 55 -1.84 3.22 20.59
N VAL A 56 -2.02 4.40 20.01
CA VAL A 56 -2.32 4.55 18.57
C VAL A 56 -1.15 4.08 17.71
N GLY A 57 0.09 4.44 18.09
CA GLY A 57 1.30 4.08 17.35
C GLY A 57 1.59 2.58 17.33
N SER A 58 1.49 1.91 18.47
CA SER A 58 1.68 0.44 18.56
C SER A 58 0.61 -0.31 17.78
N SER A 59 -0.63 0.19 17.84
CA SER A 59 -1.77 -0.32 17.09
C SER A 59 -1.60 -0.17 15.57
N GLY A 60 -0.96 0.92 15.14
CA GLY A 60 -0.79 1.29 13.74
C GLY A 60 -0.08 0.21 12.91
N ASN A 61 0.93 -0.46 13.45
CA ASN A 61 1.67 -1.49 12.72
C ASN A 61 0.80 -2.69 12.32
N LEU A 62 -0.03 -3.18 13.24
CA LEU A 62 -0.94 -4.29 12.97
C LEU A 62 -2.03 -3.89 11.98
N ILE A 63 -2.62 -2.71 12.19
CA ILE A 63 -3.62 -2.15 11.28
C ILE A 63 -3.03 -1.99 9.88
N PHE A 64 -1.82 -1.43 9.77
CA PHE A 64 -1.12 -1.28 8.50
C PHE A 64 -0.89 -2.61 7.79
N MET A 65 -0.47 -3.64 8.54
CA MET A 65 -0.27 -4.99 8.00
C MET A 65 -1.59 -5.58 7.46
N LEU A 66 -2.69 -5.47 8.22
CA LEU A 66 -4.00 -6.00 7.83
C LEU A 66 -4.60 -5.23 6.65
N ILE A 67 -4.57 -3.91 6.70
CA ILE A 67 -5.07 -3.06 5.59
C ILE A 67 -4.20 -3.26 4.35
N GLY A 68 -2.88 -3.36 4.50
CA GLY A 68 -1.95 -3.68 3.41
C GLY A 68 -2.24 -5.03 2.76
N PHE A 69 -2.61 -6.05 3.55
CA PHE A 69 -3.06 -7.32 3.02
C PHE A 69 -4.31 -7.16 2.14
N PHE A 70 -5.37 -6.52 2.65
CA PHE A 70 -6.60 -6.31 1.87
C PHE A 70 -6.39 -5.40 0.67
N GLN A 71 -5.56 -4.37 0.81
CA GLN A 71 -5.16 -3.54 -0.33
C GLN A 71 -4.52 -4.38 -1.43
N GLY A 72 -3.60 -5.29 -1.09
CA GLY A 72 -3.00 -6.22 -2.04
C GLY A 72 -4.03 -7.15 -2.68
N VAL A 73 -4.98 -7.69 -1.91
CA VAL A 73 -6.06 -8.53 -2.43
C VAL A 73 -6.92 -7.77 -3.43
N PHE A 74 -7.30 -6.52 -3.14
CA PHE A 74 -8.13 -5.73 -4.06
C PHE A 74 -7.36 -5.13 -5.24
N VAL A 75 -6.05 -4.96 -5.13
CA VAL A 75 -5.20 -4.74 -6.33
C VAL A 75 -5.30 -5.95 -7.26
N GLY A 76 -5.29 -7.18 -6.73
CA GLY A 76 -5.53 -8.39 -7.51
C GLY A 76 -6.90 -8.44 -8.15
N ALA A 77 -7.96 -8.08 -7.42
CA ALA A 77 -9.31 -7.93 -7.97
C ALA A 77 -9.33 -6.88 -9.10
N GLY A 78 -8.63 -5.75 -8.92
CA GLY A 78 -8.45 -4.72 -9.94
C GLY A 78 -7.78 -5.25 -11.20
N VAL A 79 -6.78 -6.13 -11.09
CA VAL A 79 -6.14 -6.77 -12.25
C VAL A 79 -7.14 -7.63 -13.03
N VAL A 80 -8.00 -8.39 -12.35
CA VAL A 80 -9.05 -9.19 -13.02
C VAL A 80 -10.04 -8.29 -13.73
N VAL A 81 -10.53 -7.25 -13.07
CA VAL A 81 -11.45 -6.27 -13.66
C VAL A 81 -10.80 -5.55 -14.85
N SER A 82 -9.55 -5.07 -14.72
CA SER A 82 -8.84 -4.34 -15.77
C SER A 82 -8.66 -5.17 -17.04
N ARG A 83 -8.46 -6.47 -16.90
CA ARG A 83 -8.35 -7.40 -18.04
C ARG A 83 -9.66 -7.55 -18.80
N PHE A 84 -10.75 -7.83 -18.10
CA PHE A 84 -12.06 -7.92 -18.74
C PHE A 84 -12.51 -6.57 -19.31
N TRP A 85 -12.14 -5.46 -18.64
CA TRP A 85 -12.38 -4.12 -19.14
C TRP A 85 -11.63 -3.85 -20.44
N GLY A 86 -10.34 -4.18 -20.50
CA GLY A 86 -9.54 -4.07 -21.72
C GLY A 86 -10.06 -4.97 -22.86
N ALA A 87 -10.50 -6.17 -22.54
CA ALA A 87 -11.12 -7.11 -23.48
C ALA A 87 -12.50 -6.67 -23.96
N LYS A 88 -13.09 -5.61 -23.40
CA LYS A 88 -14.49 -5.19 -23.61
C LYS A 88 -15.51 -6.28 -23.27
N ASP A 89 -15.17 -7.18 -22.38
CA ASP A 89 -16.03 -8.26 -21.89
C ASP A 89 -16.90 -7.74 -20.74
N HIS A 90 -17.99 -7.08 -21.12
CA HIS A 90 -18.89 -6.38 -20.21
C HIS A 90 -19.56 -7.29 -19.20
N GLU A 91 -19.85 -8.53 -19.58
CA GLU A 91 -20.47 -9.52 -18.69
C GLU A 91 -19.51 -9.91 -17.56
N ASN A 92 -18.28 -10.31 -17.90
CA ASN A 92 -17.27 -10.70 -16.91
C ASN A 92 -16.78 -9.50 -16.08
N VAL A 93 -16.76 -8.27 -16.61
CA VAL A 93 -16.53 -7.05 -15.79
C VAL A 93 -17.59 -6.95 -14.69
N SER A 94 -18.88 -7.06 -15.07
CA SER A 94 -19.97 -7.00 -14.10
C SER A 94 -19.85 -8.11 -13.05
N ILE A 95 -19.60 -9.35 -13.46
CA ILE A 95 -19.43 -10.49 -12.53
C ILE A 95 -18.25 -10.23 -11.58
N ALA A 96 -17.12 -9.74 -12.09
CA ALA A 96 -15.93 -9.48 -11.29
C ALA A 96 -16.19 -8.36 -10.24
N VAL A 97 -16.86 -7.28 -10.63
CA VAL A 97 -17.22 -6.19 -9.72
C VAL A 97 -18.13 -6.69 -8.59
N HIS A 98 -19.22 -7.39 -8.94
CA HIS A 98 -20.18 -7.87 -7.93
C HIS A 98 -19.57 -8.93 -7.01
N THR A 99 -18.72 -9.81 -7.54
CA THR A 99 -18.00 -10.83 -6.75
C THR A 99 -16.98 -10.16 -5.82
N SER A 100 -16.26 -9.13 -6.28
CA SER A 100 -15.29 -8.41 -5.45
C SER A 100 -15.96 -7.65 -4.30
N VAL A 101 -17.11 -7.01 -4.56
CA VAL A 101 -17.88 -6.35 -3.50
C VAL A 101 -18.49 -7.37 -2.52
N ALA A 102 -19.02 -8.50 -3.01
CA ALA A 102 -19.51 -9.58 -2.15
C ALA A 102 -18.40 -10.11 -1.24
N PHE A 103 -17.20 -10.32 -1.80
CA PHE A 103 -16.02 -10.73 -1.03
C PHE A 103 -15.63 -9.67 0.01
N ALA A 104 -15.64 -8.39 -0.34
CA ALA A 104 -15.32 -7.29 0.59
C ALA A 104 -16.30 -7.25 1.77
N ILE A 105 -17.60 -7.45 1.52
CA ILE A 105 -18.62 -7.50 2.59
C ILE A 105 -18.33 -8.66 3.54
N VAL A 106 -18.15 -9.88 3.02
CA VAL A 106 -17.94 -11.07 3.86
C VAL A 106 -16.60 -10.99 4.59
N ALA A 107 -15.52 -10.64 3.89
CA ALA A 107 -14.20 -10.51 4.48
C ALA A 107 -14.17 -9.40 5.54
N GLY A 108 -14.84 -8.27 5.27
CA GLY A 108 -14.96 -7.17 6.22
C GLY A 108 -15.75 -7.55 7.48
N LEU A 109 -16.87 -8.26 7.32
CA LEU A 109 -17.65 -8.77 8.47
C LEU A 109 -16.85 -9.78 9.29
N VAL A 110 -16.18 -10.72 8.66
CA VAL A 110 -15.32 -11.70 9.35
C VAL A 110 -14.20 -10.98 10.11
N LEU A 111 -13.55 -10.01 9.47
CA LEU A 111 -12.47 -9.24 10.10
C LEU A 111 -12.98 -8.38 11.26
N THR A 112 -14.16 -7.79 11.13
CA THR A 112 -14.83 -7.07 12.24
C THR A 112 -15.06 -8.00 13.42
N LEU A 113 -15.69 -9.16 13.19
CA LEU A 113 -15.99 -10.11 14.26
C LEU A 113 -14.72 -10.63 14.93
N VAL A 114 -13.78 -11.14 14.13
CA VAL A 114 -12.51 -11.69 14.62
C VAL A 114 -11.68 -10.60 15.32
N GLY A 115 -11.57 -9.42 14.72
CA GLY A 115 -10.79 -8.32 15.27
C GLY A 115 -11.33 -7.83 16.62
N VAL A 116 -12.63 -7.62 16.75
CA VAL A 116 -13.25 -7.17 18.02
C VAL A 116 -13.11 -8.24 19.11
N LEU A 117 -13.34 -9.52 18.78
CA LEU A 117 -13.28 -10.61 19.76
C LEU A 117 -11.85 -10.91 20.21
N LEU A 118 -10.89 -10.92 19.27
CA LEU A 118 -9.51 -11.28 19.54
C LEU A 118 -8.61 -10.10 19.94
N THR A 119 -9.16 -8.88 20.00
CA THR A 119 -8.36 -7.68 20.38
C THR A 119 -7.53 -7.89 21.64
N PRO A 120 -8.07 -8.37 22.80
CA PRO A 120 -7.25 -8.55 24.01
C PRO A 120 -6.12 -9.57 23.80
N THR A 121 -6.42 -10.69 23.16
CA THR A 121 -5.43 -11.76 22.89
C THR A 121 -4.33 -11.29 21.95
N ILE A 122 -4.67 -10.51 20.92
CA ILE A 122 -3.71 -9.96 19.97
C ILE A 122 -2.76 -8.99 20.67
N LEU A 123 -3.27 -8.11 21.53
CA LEU A 123 -2.48 -7.14 22.28
C LEU A 123 -1.59 -7.81 23.33
N ASP A 124 -2.05 -8.91 23.94
CA ASP A 124 -1.25 -9.72 24.82
C ASP A 124 -0.07 -10.39 24.10
N TRP A 125 -0.33 -10.99 22.91
CA TRP A 125 0.74 -11.54 22.06
C TRP A 125 1.74 -10.48 21.58
N MET A 126 1.32 -9.24 21.45
CA MET A 126 2.19 -8.11 21.10
C MET A 126 3.01 -7.61 22.30
N HIS A 127 2.85 -8.19 23.50
CA HIS A 127 3.48 -7.74 24.75
C HIS A 127 3.26 -6.23 24.99
N THR A 128 2.02 -5.77 24.77
CA THR A 128 1.67 -4.35 24.98
C THR A 128 1.84 -3.99 26.45
N PRO A 129 2.59 -2.92 26.79
CA PRO A 129 2.79 -2.49 28.17
C PRO A 129 1.46 -2.26 28.91
N ALA A 130 1.43 -2.59 30.21
CA ALA A 130 0.22 -2.59 31.02
C ALA A 130 -0.43 -1.19 31.17
N ASP A 131 0.38 -0.13 31.12
CA ASP A 131 -0.03 1.29 31.15
C ASP A 131 -0.73 1.73 29.87
N VAL A 132 -0.31 1.17 28.71
CA VAL A 132 -0.86 1.50 27.39
C VAL A 132 -2.02 0.57 26.99
N LEU A 133 -2.10 -0.64 27.59
CA LEU A 133 -3.02 -1.70 27.22
C LEU A 133 -4.52 -1.28 27.22
N PRO A 134 -5.06 -0.56 28.21
CA PRO A 134 -6.46 -0.15 28.20
C PRO A 134 -6.81 0.74 26.99
N ASN A 135 -5.98 1.74 26.71
CA ASN A 135 -6.14 2.63 25.57
C ASN A 135 -6.03 1.87 24.24
N SER A 136 -5.11 0.92 24.15
CA SER A 136 -4.94 0.07 22.96
C SER A 136 -6.17 -0.82 22.73
N ILE A 137 -6.74 -1.43 23.77
CA ILE A 137 -7.95 -2.25 23.66
C ILE A 137 -9.13 -1.40 23.17
N GLU A 138 -9.32 -0.21 23.73
CA GLU A 138 -10.39 0.70 23.32
C GLU A 138 -10.23 1.10 21.85
N TYR A 139 -9.05 1.58 21.46
CA TYR A 139 -8.74 1.98 20.08
C TYR A 139 -8.99 0.84 19.09
N PHE A 140 -8.45 -0.35 19.37
CA PHE A 140 -8.57 -1.52 18.48
C PHE A 140 -10.03 -1.98 18.33
N ARG A 141 -10.77 -2.08 19.43
CA ARG A 141 -12.17 -2.53 19.38
C ARG A 141 -13.04 -1.61 18.54
N VAL A 142 -12.87 -0.28 18.71
CA VAL A 142 -13.61 0.71 17.92
C VAL A 142 -13.19 0.62 16.46
N TYR A 143 -11.88 0.57 16.17
CA TYR A 143 -11.36 0.48 14.82
C TYR A 143 -11.84 -0.79 14.11
N PHE A 144 -11.70 -1.97 14.74
CA PHE A 144 -12.16 -3.23 14.16
C PHE A 144 -13.67 -3.30 14.06
N GLY A 145 -14.41 -2.64 14.94
CA GLY A 145 -15.87 -2.48 14.82
C GLY A 145 -16.31 -1.87 13.49
N GLY A 146 -15.46 -1.02 12.90
CA GLY A 146 -15.71 -0.36 11.62
C GLY A 146 -14.83 -0.78 10.47
N VAL A 147 -13.95 -1.78 10.62
CA VAL A 147 -12.96 -2.17 9.59
C VAL A 147 -13.60 -2.61 8.27
N ILE A 148 -14.84 -3.07 8.29
CA ILE A 148 -15.62 -3.39 7.09
C ILE A 148 -15.63 -2.22 6.09
N PHE A 149 -15.72 -0.97 6.57
CA PHE A 149 -15.75 0.21 5.71
C PHE A 149 -14.40 0.42 5.01
N ALA A 150 -13.28 0.18 5.70
CA ALA A 150 -11.95 0.22 5.10
C ALA A 150 -11.78 -0.86 4.03
N VAL A 151 -12.26 -2.08 4.28
CA VAL A 151 -12.22 -3.19 3.32
C VAL A 151 -13.08 -2.88 2.09
N LEU A 152 -14.29 -2.37 2.28
CA LEU A 152 -15.18 -1.94 1.20
C LEU A 152 -14.58 -0.79 0.39
N TYR A 153 -13.98 0.20 1.05
CA TYR A 153 -13.32 1.30 0.35
C TYR A 153 -12.16 0.80 -0.53
N ASN A 154 -11.34 -0.13 -0.03
CA ASN A 154 -10.27 -0.74 -0.82
C ASN A 154 -10.80 -1.50 -2.04
N ALA A 155 -11.92 -2.22 -1.90
CA ALA A 155 -12.56 -2.91 -3.03
C ALA A 155 -13.06 -1.93 -4.10
N VAL A 156 -13.74 -0.88 -3.68
CA VAL A 156 -14.26 0.18 -4.56
C VAL A 156 -13.11 0.90 -5.26
N ASN A 157 -12.05 1.24 -4.53
CA ASN A 157 -10.86 1.87 -5.05
C ASN A 157 -10.18 1.01 -6.13
N GLY A 158 -10.02 -0.30 -5.85
CA GLY A 158 -9.49 -1.26 -6.83
C GLY A 158 -10.31 -1.34 -8.11
N ILE A 159 -11.64 -1.28 -8.03
CA ILE A 159 -12.54 -1.28 -9.19
C ILE A 159 -12.37 0.00 -10.03
N PHE A 160 -12.38 1.19 -9.40
CA PHE A 160 -12.17 2.45 -10.12
C PHE A 160 -10.81 2.50 -10.81
N GLN A 161 -9.76 2.09 -10.09
CA GLN A 161 -8.42 2.04 -10.65
C GLN A 161 -8.32 1.06 -11.82
N ALA A 162 -9.01 -0.08 -11.76
CA ALA A 162 -9.04 -1.07 -12.82
C ALA A 162 -9.60 -0.56 -14.14
N VAL A 163 -10.64 0.30 -14.09
CA VAL A 163 -11.23 0.93 -15.27
C VAL A 163 -10.52 2.23 -15.69
N GLY A 164 -9.40 2.56 -15.04
CA GLY A 164 -8.58 3.73 -15.36
C GLY A 164 -9.05 5.03 -14.71
N ASP A 165 -9.99 4.98 -13.77
CA ASP A 165 -10.47 6.15 -13.03
C ASP A 165 -9.72 6.29 -11.70
N SER A 166 -8.72 7.16 -11.68
CA SER A 166 -7.97 7.51 -10.47
C SER A 166 -8.45 8.77 -9.77
N ARG A 167 -9.37 9.54 -10.39
CA ARG A 167 -9.81 10.83 -9.87
C ARG A 167 -10.89 10.70 -8.80
N HIS A 168 -11.88 9.82 -9.01
CA HIS A 168 -12.93 9.63 -8.02
C HIS A 168 -12.39 9.10 -6.68
N PRO A 169 -11.49 8.09 -6.64
CA PRO A 169 -10.81 7.70 -5.41
C PRO A 169 -10.11 8.86 -4.70
N LEU A 170 -9.44 9.75 -5.45
CA LEU A 170 -8.80 10.95 -4.88
C LEU A 170 -9.84 11.85 -4.19
N TYR A 171 -10.98 12.14 -4.86
CA TYR A 171 -12.01 13.00 -4.27
C TYR A 171 -12.61 12.39 -2.99
N PHE A 172 -12.87 11.08 -3.00
CA PHE A 172 -13.39 10.39 -1.80
C PHE A 172 -12.40 10.46 -0.65
N LEU A 173 -11.11 10.30 -0.96
CA LEU A 173 -10.05 10.36 0.05
C LEU A 173 -9.87 11.77 0.62
N ILE A 174 -9.92 12.82 -0.21
CA ILE A 174 -9.84 14.22 0.25
C ILE A 174 -11.01 14.51 1.20
N ILE A 175 -12.24 14.15 0.82
CA ILE A 175 -13.44 14.38 1.66
C ILE A 175 -13.29 13.63 2.99
N SER A 176 -12.86 12.38 2.92
CA SER A 176 -12.65 11.55 4.11
C SER A 176 -11.55 12.10 5.02
N ALA A 177 -10.42 12.53 4.46
CA ALA A 177 -9.32 13.10 5.23
C ALA A 177 -9.70 14.39 5.95
N MET A 178 -10.41 15.30 5.26
CA MET A 178 -10.92 16.53 5.88
C MET A 178 -11.94 16.23 6.98
N LEU A 179 -12.84 15.28 6.73
CA LEU A 179 -13.84 14.85 7.73
C LEU A 179 -13.15 14.21 8.94
N ASN A 180 -12.13 13.36 8.73
CA ASN A 180 -11.40 12.72 9.82
C ASN A 180 -10.76 13.76 10.74
N VAL A 181 -10.01 14.72 10.21
CA VAL A 181 -9.38 15.79 11.00
C VAL A 181 -10.44 16.61 11.77
N ALA A 182 -11.56 16.94 11.13
CA ALA A 182 -12.64 17.68 11.79
C ALA A 182 -13.28 16.87 12.93
N LEU A 183 -13.48 15.56 12.73
CA LEU A 183 -14.03 14.64 13.74
C LEU A 183 -13.04 14.36 14.86
N ASP A 184 -11.73 14.27 14.58
CA ASP A 184 -10.69 14.13 15.61
C ASP A 184 -10.68 15.36 16.53
N LEU A 185 -10.70 16.56 15.97
CA LEU A 185 -10.79 17.80 16.76
C LEU A 185 -12.08 17.83 17.59
N LEU A 186 -13.20 17.38 17.05
CA LEU A 186 -14.48 17.32 17.76
C LEU A 186 -14.47 16.23 18.85
N PHE A 187 -14.17 14.99 18.53
CA PHE A 187 -14.31 13.87 19.46
C PHE A 187 -13.19 13.84 20.50
N VAL A 188 -11.97 14.09 20.08
CA VAL A 188 -10.81 14.09 20.98
C VAL A 188 -10.65 15.44 21.65
N GLY A 189 -10.71 16.54 20.87
CA GLY A 189 -10.42 17.90 21.38
C GLY A 189 -11.57 18.51 22.18
N VAL A 190 -12.83 18.41 21.70
CA VAL A 190 -13.97 19.09 22.33
C VAL A 190 -14.74 18.15 23.24
N LEU A 191 -15.06 16.91 22.79
CA LEU A 191 -15.88 15.97 23.55
C LEU A 191 -15.08 15.11 24.54
N GLY A 192 -13.73 15.12 24.46
CA GLY A 192 -12.87 14.37 25.39
C GLY A 192 -13.06 12.85 25.34
N MET A 193 -13.42 12.30 24.18
CA MET A 193 -13.71 10.87 24.01
C MET A 193 -12.48 9.96 24.05
N GLY A 194 -11.30 10.50 24.35
CA GLY A 194 -10.06 9.71 24.43
C GLY A 194 -9.63 9.09 23.10
N VAL A 195 -8.87 8.01 23.17
CA VAL A 195 -8.36 7.28 21.98
C VAL A 195 -9.46 6.60 21.18
N GLY A 196 -10.54 6.21 21.84
CA GLY A 196 -11.74 5.66 21.20
C GLY A 196 -12.39 6.68 20.26
N GLY A 197 -12.35 7.97 20.60
CA GLY A 197 -12.83 9.07 19.76
C GLY A 197 -12.06 9.19 18.45
N ALA A 198 -10.72 9.08 18.49
CA ALA A 198 -9.88 9.07 17.30
C ALA A 198 -10.16 7.85 16.39
N ALA A 199 -10.28 6.65 16.99
CA ALA A 199 -10.66 5.46 16.23
C ALA A 199 -12.04 5.62 15.59
N PHE A 200 -13.01 6.21 16.32
CA PHE A 200 -14.36 6.42 15.80
C PHE A 200 -14.40 7.45 14.66
N ALA A 201 -13.62 8.54 14.76
CA ALA A 201 -13.46 9.51 13.68
C ALA A 201 -12.91 8.84 12.40
N THR A 202 -11.92 7.98 12.55
CA THR A 202 -11.35 7.19 11.43
C THR A 202 -12.42 6.26 10.82
N VAL A 203 -13.18 5.54 11.62
CA VAL A 203 -14.24 4.63 11.15
C VAL A 203 -15.33 5.40 10.38
N ILE A 204 -15.81 6.54 10.90
CA ILE A 204 -16.81 7.37 10.21
C ILE A 204 -16.27 7.88 8.87
N SER A 205 -15.03 8.34 8.85
CA SER A 205 -14.39 8.85 7.65
C SER A 205 -14.23 7.77 6.58
N GLN A 206 -13.86 6.56 6.97
CA GLN A 206 -13.80 5.40 6.08
C GLN A 206 -15.20 4.99 5.59
N ALA A 207 -16.22 5.05 6.46
CA ALA A 207 -17.60 4.76 6.08
C ALA A 207 -18.12 5.75 5.03
N VAL A 208 -17.81 7.04 5.18
CA VAL A 208 -18.16 8.07 4.18
C VAL A 208 -17.47 7.81 2.85
N SER A 209 -16.17 7.50 2.85
CA SER A 209 -15.44 7.13 1.63
C SER A 209 -16.05 5.91 0.94
N ALA A 210 -16.32 4.85 1.67
CA ALA A 210 -16.94 3.62 1.15
C ALA A 210 -18.32 3.92 0.57
N PHE A 211 -19.15 4.69 1.28
CA PHE A 211 -20.49 5.08 0.83
C PHE A 211 -20.46 5.91 -0.46
N LEU A 212 -19.60 6.95 -0.51
CA LEU A 212 -19.44 7.78 -1.71
C LEU A 212 -19.00 6.95 -2.91
N GLY A 213 -18.03 6.05 -2.70
CA GLY A 213 -17.54 5.16 -3.73
C GLY A 213 -18.61 4.16 -4.21
N LEU A 214 -19.30 3.49 -3.31
CA LEU A 214 -20.41 2.57 -3.65
C LEU A 214 -21.53 3.31 -4.38
N ARG A 215 -21.94 4.50 -3.89
CA ARG A 215 -22.94 5.33 -4.58
C ARG A 215 -22.51 5.71 -5.99
N LYS A 216 -21.25 6.04 -6.18
CA LYS A 216 -20.72 6.36 -7.53
C LYS A 216 -20.73 5.13 -8.44
N LEU A 217 -20.33 3.95 -7.95
CA LEU A 217 -20.43 2.69 -8.69
C LEU A 217 -21.87 2.35 -9.06
N MET A 218 -22.84 2.57 -8.15
CA MET A 218 -24.27 2.33 -8.43
C MET A 218 -24.82 3.29 -9.51
N LYS A 219 -24.27 4.50 -9.59
CA LYS A 219 -24.68 5.52 -10.57
C LYS A 219 -23.89 5.43 -11.89
N ALA A 220 -22.92 4.54 -12.02
CA ALA A 220 -22.19 4.33 -13.25
C ALA A 220 -23.15 3.86 -14.38
N THR A 221 -22.85 4.23 -15.61
CA THR A 221 -23.63 3.85 -16.80
C THR A 221 -23.02 2.66 -17.55
N GLU A 222 -21.77 2.33 -17.23
CA GLU A 222 -20.97 1.33 -17.91
C GLU A 222 -21.02 -0.03 -17.21
N SER A 223 -20.37 -1.05 -17.76
CA SER A 223 -20.43 -2.45 -17.32
C SER A 223 -19.90 -2.68 -15.89
N TYR A 224 -19.11 -1.75 -15.33
CA TYR A 224 -18.67 -1.81 -13.94
C TYR A 224 -19.72 -1.25 -12.94
N ARG A 225 -20.93 -0.89 -13.42
CA ARG A 225 -22.03 -0.47 -12.55
C ARG A 225 -22.35 -1.53 -11.51
N LEU A 226 -22.38 -1.10 -10.24
CA LEU A 226 -22.82 -1.96 -9.14
C LEU A 226 -24.35 -1.95 -9.04
N ILE A 227 -24.94 -3.12 -9.13
CA ILE A 227 -26.38 -3.34 -8.95
C ILE A 227 -26.56 -4.18 -7.68
N PRO A 228 -27.13 -3.62 -6.57
CA PRO A 228 -27.18 -4.33 -5.28
C PRO A 228 -27.80 -5.73 -5.35
N ARG A 229 -28.83 -5.91 -6.16
CA ARG A 229 -29.50 -7.23 -6.35
C ARG A 229 -28.63 -8.28 -7.04
N LYS A 230 -27.54 -7.86 -7.70
CA LYS A 230 -26.57 -8.75 -8.39
C LYS A 230 -25.34 -9.07 -7.55
N ILE A 231 -25.23 -8.51 -6.34
CA ILE A 231 -24.12 -8.83 -5.43
C ILE A 231 -24.25 -10.28 -4.99
N ARG A 232 -23.38 -11.11 -5.56
CA ARG A 232 -23.32 -12.55 -5.26
C ARG A 232 -21.93 -13.09 -5.58
N PHE A 233 -21.60 -14.21 -4.98
CA PHE A 233 -20.38 -14.93 -5.31
C PHE A 233 -20.54 -15.67 -6.64
N ASN A 234 -19.54 -15.49 -7.50
CA ASN A 234 -19.27 -16.40 -8.60
C ASN A 234 -17.98 -17.15 -8.30
N GLY A 235 -18.05 -18.46 -8.05
CA GLY A 235 -16.92 -19.25 -7.58
C GLY A 235 -15.71 -19.20 -8.53
N ARG A 236 -15.92 -19.25 -9.84
CA ARG A 236 -14.83 -19.16 -10.83
C ARG A 236 -14.19 -17.77 -10.85
N MET A 237 -14.99 -16.72 -10.69
CA MET A 237 -14.51 -15.35 -10.65
C MET A 237 -13.77 -15.08 -9.33
N LEU A 238 -14.31 -15.53 -8.21
CA LEU A 238 -13.66 -15.43 -6.91
C LEU A 238 -12.30 -16.13 -6.91
N GLN A 239 -12.22 -17.34 -7.49
CA GLN A 239 -10.95 -18.05 -7.62
C GLN A 239 -9.91 -17.22 -8.40
N LYS A 240 -10.30 -16.55 -9.50
CA LYS A 240 -9.40 -15.67 -10.26
C LYS A 240 -8.94 -14.47 -9.43
N VAL A 241 -9.86 -13.84 -8.71
CA VAL A 241 -9.57 -12.71 -7.83
C VAL A 241 -8.59 -13.11 -6.72
N LEU A 242 -8.86 -14.22 -6.04
CA LEU A 242 -8.03 -14.71 -4.94
C LEU A 242 -6.67 -15.22 -5.42
N TYR A 243 -6.60 -15.85 -6.60
CA TYR A 243 -5.34 -16.32 -7.17
C TYR A 243 -4.32 -15.20 -7.43
N ILE A 244 -4.79 -14.00 -7.79
CA ILE A 244 -3.94 -12.83 -7.98
C ILE A 244 -3.84 -12.03 -6.68
N GLY A 245 -4.94 -11.93 -5.94
CA GLY A 245 -5.06 -11.05 -4.79
C GLY A 245 -4.35 -11.57 -3.54
N ILE A 246 -4.53 -12.85 -3.18
CA ILE A 246 -3.90 -13.42 -1.98
C ILE A 246 -2.37 -13.31 -2.04
N PRO A 247 -1.68 -13.69 -3.14
CA PRO A 247 -0.24 -13.48 -3.22
C PRO A 247 0.19 -12.03 -3.07
N SER A 248 -0.57 -11.08 -3.65
CA SER A 248 -0.27 -9.66 -3.53
C SER A 248 -0.49 -9.13 -2.10
N GLY A 249 -1.55 -9.58 -1.43
CA GLY A 249 -1.82 -9.25 -0.02
C GLY A 249 -0.77 -9.82 0.92
N LEU A 250 -0.44 -11.10 0.74
CA LEU A 250 0.60 -11.78 1.54
C LEU A 250 1.96 -11.12 1.37
N GLN A 251 2.32 -10.72 0.15
CA GLN A 251 3.54 -9.96 -0.13
C GLN A 251 3.60 -8.69 0.71
N ASN A 252 2.54 -7.88 0.73
CA ASN A 252 2.50 -6.63 1.50
C ASN A 252 2.61 -6.88 3.01
N ALA A 253 1.84 -7.86 3.53
CA ALA A 253 1.85 -8.19 4.96
C ALA A 253 3.21 -8.69 5.45
N VAL A 254 3.86 -9.57 4.68
CA VAL A 254 5.16 -10.15 5.09
C VAL A 254 6.30 -9.14 4.94
N ILE A 255 6.24 -8.23 3.95
CA ILE A 255 7.21 -7.12 3.85
C ILE A 255 7.09 -6.21 5.08
N ALA A 256 5.86 -5.89 5.50
CA ALA A 256 5.62 -5.10 6.71
C ALA A 256 6.22 -5.78 7.95
N LEU A 257 6.02 -7.09 8.09
CA LEU A 257 6.61 -7.87 9.19
C LEU A 257 8.14 -7.89 9.15
N ALA A 258 8.74 -8.07 7.97
CA ALA A 258 10.20 -8.02 7.82
C ALA A 258 10.78 -6.66 8.22
N ASN A 259 10.08 -5.56 7.91
CA ASN A 259 10.51 -4.22 8.34
C ASN A 259 10.46 -4.05 9.87
N VAL A 260 9.51 -4.71 10.57
CA VAL A 260 9.48 -4.74 12.03
C VAL A 260 10.73 -5.43 12.59
N VAL A 261 11.14 -6.57 12.01
CA VAL A 261 12.36 -7.26 12.42
C VAL A 261 13.60 -6.40 12.23
N VAL A 262 13.70 -5.68 11.10
CA VAL A 262 14.81 -4.74 10.86
C VAL A 262 14.80 -3.62 11.89
N GLN A 263 13.62 -3.04 12.18
CA GLN A 263 13.49 -1.97 13.17
C GLN A 263 13.91 -2.42 14.57
N THR A 264 13.57 -3.65 14.97
CA THR A 264 14.03 -4.21 16.25
C THR A 264 15.55 -4.23 16.33
N ASN A 265 16.24 -4.68 15.27
CA ASN A 265 17.69 -4.67 15.23
C ASN A 265 18.29 -3.25 15.22
N ILE A 266 17.61 -2.25 14.64
CA ILE A 266 18.05 -0.84 14.72
C ILE A 266 17.93 -0.34 16.16
N ASN A 267 16.91 -0.74 16.91
CA ASN A 267 16.67 -0.32 18.27
C ASN A 267 17.79 -0.80 19.23
N ASP A 268 18.45 -1.92 18.93
CA ASP A 268 19.59 -2.44 19.70
C ASP A 268 20.81 -1.50 19.65
N PHE A 269 20.89 -0.58 18.68
CA PHE A 269 21.92 0.46 18.57
C PHE A 269 21.61 1.70 19.41
N GLY A 270 20.52 1.69 20.17
CA GLY A 270 20.14 2.72 21.13
C GLY A 270 19.21 3.80 20.57
N ALA A 271 18.73 4.65 21.48
CA ALA A 271 17.67 5.63 21.19
C ALA A 271 18.06 6.67 20.11
N LEU A 272 19.33 7.06 20.04
CA LEU A 272 19.79 8.05 19.03
C LEU A 272 19.77 7.46 17.62
N ALA A 273 20.14 6.17 17.46
CA ALA A 273 20.07 5.46 16.18
C ALA A 273 18.61 5.27 15.76
N GLN A 274 17.76 4.87 16.70
CA GLN A 274 16.32 4.73 16.48
C GLN A 274 15.68 6.06 16.02
N ALA A 275 16.02 7.17 16.68
CA ALA A 275 15.51 8.50 16.31
C ALA A 275 15.96 8.92 14.91
N GLY A 276 17.25 8.74 14.57
CA GLY A 276 17.80 9.09 13.26
C GLY A 276 17.23 8.25 12.11
N CYS A 277 17.20 6.93 12.28
CA CYS A 277 16.60 6.02 11.29
C CYS A 277 15.08 6.22 11.19
N GLY A 278 14.39 6.48 12.29
CA GLY A 278 12.97 6.77 12.31
C GLY A 278 12.60 8.07 11.58
N ALA A 279 13.41 9.13 11.73
CA ALA A 279 13.26 10.37 10.96
C ALA A 279 13.45 10.10 9.46
N TYR A 280 14.48 9.34 9.08
CA TYR A 280 14.68 8.95 7.69
C TYR A 280 13.53 8.12 7.13
N SER A 281 12.98 7.16 7.88
CA SER A 281 11.86 6.34 7.44
C SER A 281 10.61 7.17 7.11
N LYS A 282 10.36 8.27 7.83
CA LYS A 282 9.29 9.23 7.50
C LYS A 282 9.57 9.94 6.17
N ILE A 283 10.82 10.38 5.95
CA ILE A 283 11.24 11.03 4.70
C ILE A 283 11.10 10.04 3.52
N GLU A 284 11.59 8.81 3.69
CA GLU A 284 11.47 7.73 2.72
C GLU A 284 10.01 7.44 2.37
N GLY A 285 9.12 7.41 3.37
CA GLY A 285 7.69 7.20 3.17
C GLY A 285 7.08 8.21 2.19
N PHE A 286 7.43 9.49 2.28
CA PHE A 286 7.02 10.50 1.29
C PHE A 286 7.70 10.31 -0.07
N GLY A 287 8.99 10.01 -0.09
CA GLY A 287 9.76 9.75 -1.32
C GLY A 287 9.27 8.54 -2.10
N PHE A 288 8.63 7.58 -1.43
CA PHE A 288 8.13 6.36 -2.06
C PHE A 288 6.74 6.52 -2.72
N LEU A 289 5.97 7.56 -2.38
CA LEU A 289 4.62 7.76 -2.91
C LEU A 289 4.55 7.91 -4.44
N PRO A 290 5.44 8.62 -5.13
CA PRO A 290 5.44 8.66 -6.58
C PRO A 290 5.68 7.29 -7.22
N ILE A 291 6.58 6.50 -6.64
CA ILE A 291 6.93 5.15 -7.13
C ILE A 291 5.72 4.22 -7.03
N THR A 292 5.08 4.15 -5.87
CA THR A 292 3.89 3.30 -5.65
C THR A 292 2.74 3.71 -6.56
N SER A 293 2.53 5.00 -6.76
CA SER A 293 1.47 5.52 -7.61
C SER A 293 1.70 5.18 -9.08
N PHE A 294 2.95 5.25 -9.53
CA PHE A 294 3.30 4.90 -10.90
C PHE A 294 3.27 3.38 -11.14
N THR A 295 3.66 2.58 -10.17
CA THR A 295 3.56 1.09 -10.24
C THR A 295 2.10 0.63 -10.32
N LEU A 296 1.18 1.32 -9.67
CA LEU A 296 -0.25 1.04 -9.78
C LEU A 296 -0.78 1.38 -11.19
N ALA A 297 -0.38 2.54 -11.74
CA ALA A 297 -0.69 2.90 -13.12
C ALA A 297 -0.18 1.86 -14.12
N LEU A 298 1.04 1.37 -13.90
CA LEU A 298 1.68 0.33 -14.70
C LEU A 298 0.91 -0.99 -14.62
N THR A 299 0.51 -1.43 -13.42
CA THR A 299 -0.31 -2.64 -13.22
C THR A 299 -1.62 -2.58 -13.99
N THR A 300 -2.34 -1.47 -13.89
CA THR A 300 -3.61 -1.25 -14.60
C THR A 300 -3.41 -1.20 -16.12
N PHE A 301 -2.38 -0.47 -16.58
CA PHE A 301 -2.05 -0.38 -18.00
C PHE A 301 -1.76 -1.74 -18.61
N ILE A 302 -0.92 -2.54 -17.97
CA ILE A 302 -0.58 -3.90 -18.43
C ILE A 302 -1.84 -4.77 -18.43
N GLY A 303 -2.63 -4.75 -17.35
CA GLY A 303 -3.87 -5.53 -17.26
C GLY A 303 -4.84 -5.25 -18.41
N GLN A 304 -5.11 -3.96 -18.70
CA GLN A 304 -6.02 -3.57 -19.77
C GLN A 304 -5.48 -3.93 -21.17
N ASN A 305 -4.19 -3.69 -21.44
CA ASN A 305 -3.60 -3.97 -22.75
C ASN A 305 -3.49 -5.49 -23.02
N LEU A 306 -3.13 -6.29 -22.02
CA LEU A 306 -3.16 -7.75 -22.17
C LEU A 306 -4.59 -8.30 -22.34
N GLY A 307 -5.57 -7.69 -21.67
CA GLY A 307 -6.98 -7.99 -21.89
C GLY A 307 -7.43 -7.71 -23.32
N ALA A 308 -7.01 -6.59 -23.87
CA ALA A 308 -7.28 -6.20 -25.25
C ALA A 308 -6.43 -6.94 -26.30
N GLN A 309 -5.55 -7.85 -25.90
CA GLN A 309 -4.56 -8.54 -26.74
C GLN A 309 -3.56 -7.59 -27.45
N GLU A 310 -3.40 -6.38 -26.92
CA GLU A 310 -2.46 -5.36 -27.41
C GLU A 310 -1.05 -5.64 -26.84
N TYR A 311 -0.47 -6.77 -27.22
CA TYR A 311 0.76 -7.31 -26.63
C TYR A 311 1.98 -6.40 -26.81
N GLU A 312 2.16 -5.87 -28.03
CA GLU A 312 3.28 -4.95 -28.32
C GLU A 312 3.14 -3.63 -27.57
N ARG A 313 1.90 -3.16 -27.39
CA ARG A 313 1.61 -1.98 -26.60
C ARG A 313 1.90 -2.23 -25.12
N ALA A 314 1.55 -3.40 -24.60
CA ALA A 314 1.89 -3.82 -23.23
C ALA A 314 3.41 -3.84 -23.01
N LYS A 315 4.20 -4.39 -23.94
CA LYS A 315 5.67 -4.39 -23.87
C LYS A 315 6.25 -2.96 -23.88
N LYS A 316 5.77 -2.10 -24.79
CA LYS A 316 6.20 -0.69 -24.85
C LYS A 316 5.85 0.05 -23.55
N GLY A 317 4.65 -0.19 -23.01
CA GLY A 317 4.22 0.38 -21.74
C GLY A 317 5.04 -0.12 -20.55
N ALA A 318 5.39 -1.41 -20.52
CA ALA A 318 6.27 -1.97 -19.51
C ALA A 318 7.66 -1.30 -19.55
N ARG A 319 8.28 -1.19 -20.72
CA ARG A 319 9.59 -0.51 -20.89
C ARG A 319 9.52 0.94 -20.42
N PHE A 320 8.52 1.70 -20.88
CA PHE A 320 8.33 3.08 -20.44
C PHE A 320 8.14 3.17 -18.92
N GLY A 321 7.28 2.31 -18.35
CA GLY A 321 6.99 2.29 -16.92
C GLY A 321 8.21 1.97 -16.07
N LEU A 322 9.04 1.01 -16.49
CA LEU A 322 10.29 0.66 -15.82
C LEU A 322 11.26 1.85 -15.82
N ILE A 323 11.52 2.45 -16.99
CA ILE A 323 12.41 3.61 -17.11
C ILE A 323 11.89 4.79 -16.27
N ALA A 324 10.60 5.10 -16.36
CA ALA A 324 10.01 6.20 -15.61
C ALA A 324 10.10 5.98 -14.09
N CYS A 325 9.75 4.78 -13.59
CA CYS A 325 9.86 4.47 -12.17
C CYS A 325 11.30 4.61 -11.66
N VAL A 326 12.26 4.05 -12.39
CA VAL A 326 13.69 4.11 -12.06
C VAL A 326 14.19 5.56 -12.05
N SER A 327 13.86 6.34 -13.10
CA SER A 327 14.30 7.73 -13.21
C SER A 327 13.71 8.62 -12.11
N ILE A 328 12.42 8.45 -11.81
CA ILE A 328 11.75 9.21 -10.72
C ILE A 328 12.36 8.85 -9.38
N ALA A 329 12.56 7.55 -9.13
CA ALA A 329 13.11 7.07 -7.86
C ALA A 329 14.54 7.57 -7.63
N GLU A 330 15.38 7.50 -8.66
CA GLU A 330 16.77 7.96 -8.55
C GLU A 330 16.86 9.48 -8.41
N ALA A 331 16.01 10.24 -9.11
CA ALA A 331 15.94 11.69 -8.94
C ALA A 331 15.54 12.06 -7.50
N ILE A 332 14.56 11.36 -6.92
CA ILE A 332 14.15 11.53 -5.51
C ILE A 332 15.29 11.09 -4.58
N GLY A 333 15.92 9.95 -4.84
CA GLY A 333 17.03 9.43 -4.05
C GLY A 333 18.21 10.41 -3.98
N LEU A 334 18.60 10.97 -5.12
CA LEU A 334 19.66 11.98 -5.20
C LEU A 334 19.27 13.28 -4.51
N ALA A 335 18.01 13.72 -4.63
CA ALA A 335 17.52 14.89 -3.91
C ALA A 335 17.56 14.66 -2.38
N ILE A 336 17.08 13.50 -1.91
CA ILE A 336 17.17 13.15 -0.49
C ILE A 336 18.64 13.08 -0.07
N TYR A 337 19.52 12.43 -0.82
CA TYR A 337 20.95 12.33 -0.53
C TYR A 337 21.60 13.71 -0.30
N ALA A 338 21.26 14.67 -1.15
CA ALA A 338 21.82 16.03 -1.06
C ALA A 338 21.32 16.80 0.18
N PHE A 339 20.03 16.66 0.52
CA PHE A 339 19.39 17.47 1.56
C PHE A 339 19.16 16.72 2.88
N ILE A 340 19.58 15.46 3.00
CA ILE A 340 19.24 14.58 4.12
C ILE A 340 19.54 15.15 5.51
N PRO A 341 20.69 15.83 5.77
CA PRO A 341 20.95 16.39 7.10
C PRO A 341 19.91 17.44 7.50
N ALA A 342 19.52 18.30 6.56
CA ALA A 342 18.49 19.32 6.79
C ALA A 342 17.09 18.69 6.96
N LEU A 343 16.78 17.67 6.16
CA LEU A 343 15.51 16.96 6.24
C LEU A 343 15.35 16.25 7.59
N ILE A 344 16.38 15.56 8.09
CA ILE A 344 16.35 14.90 9.40
C ILE A 344 16.20 15.95 10.52
N ALA A 345 16.92 17.07 10.44
CA ALA A 345 16.84 18.13 11.43
C ALA A 345 15.41 18.68 11.62
N MET A 346 14.58 18.66 10.57
CA MET A 346 13.17 19.09 10.64
C MET A 346 12.30 18.19 11.54
N PHE A 347 12.71 16.94 11.79
CA PHE A 347 11.97 15.98 12.63
C PHE A 347 12.45 15.94 14.08
N ILE A 348 13.50 16.69 14.43
CA ILE A 348 14.07 16.72 15.78
C ILE A 348 13.59 18.01 16.45
N GLN A 349 12.74 17.88 17.48
CA GLN A 349 12.04 19.03 18.08
C GLN A 349 12.81 19.71 19.22
N SER A 350 13.62 18.99 19.99
CA SER A 350 14.41 19.53 21.10
C SER A 350 15.41 18.49 21.64
N GLY A 351 16.50 18.92 22.20
CA GLY A 351 17.51 18.07 22.84
C GLY A 351 18.81 18.79 23.07
N ASP A 352 19.74 18.15 23.79
CA ASP A 352 21.12 18.58 23.89
C ASP A 352 21.74 18.64 22.47
N VAL A 353 22.49 19.69 22.19
CA VAL A 353 23.09 19.94 20.87
C VAL A 353 23.92 18.74 20.39
N ALA A 354 24.67 18.09 21.30
CA ALA A 354 25.46 16.91 20.96
C ALA A 354 24.59 15.71 20.56
N GLN A 355 23.48 15.48 21.27
CA GLN A 355 22.53 14.41 20.94
C GLN A 355 21.83 14.67 19.59
N VAL A 356 21.39 15.90 19.34
CA VAL A 356 20.78 16.31 18.06
C VAL A 356 21.75 16.08 16.90
N GLN A 357 23.01 16.48 17.04
CA GLN A 357 24.04 16.25 16.02
C GLN A 357 24.27 14.74 15.76
N GLU A 358 24.27 13.92 16.81
CA GLU A 358 24.47 12.49 16.68
C GLU A 358 23.28 11.81 15.98
N VAL A 359 22.04 12.20 16.29
CA VAL A 359 20.83 11.73 15.58
C VAL A 359 20.90 12.08 14.11
N ILE A 360 21.27 13.31 13.76
CA ILE A 360 21.46 13.75 12.37
C ILE A 360 22.57 12.94 11.70
N ARG A 361 23.67 12.69 12.37
CA ARG A 361 24.80 11.91 11.84
C ARG A 361 24.39 10.47 11.52
N LEU A 362 23.74 9.78 12.47
CA LEU A 362 23.33 8.38 12.31
C LEU A 362 22.26 8.21 11.23
N GLY A 363 21.24 9.07 11.23
CA GLY A 363 20.19 9.04 10.20
C GLY A 363 20.73 9.40 8.82
N THR A 364 21.66 10.38 8.72
CA THR A 364 22.32 10.74 7.46
C THR A 364 23.17 9.59 6.93
N MET A 365 23.93 8.92 7.79
CA MET A 365 24.73 7.76 7.41
C MET A 365 23.85 6.64 6.85
N HIS A 366 22.76 6.29 7.56
CA HIS A 366 21.80 5.30 7.11
C HIS A 366 21.19 5.66 5.75
N ALA A 367 20.70 6.88 5.60
CA ALA A 367 20.10 7.36 4.37
C ALA A 367 21.07 7.36 3.17
N ARG A 368 22.32 7.84 3.38
CA ARG A 368 23.33 7.92 2.31
C ARG A 368 23.76 6.56 1.77
N ILE A 369 23.59 5.49 2.54
CA ILE A 369 23.81 4.13 2.06
C ILE A 369 22.65 3.66 1.19
N MET A 370 21.41 4.06 1.49
CA MET A 370 20.22 3.54 0.82
C MET A 370 19.84 4.34 -0.43
N THR A 371 19.85 5.66 -0.34
CA THR A 371 19.29 6.54 -1.38
C THR A 371 19.94 6.43 -2.76
N PRO A 372 21.28 6.20 -2.92
CA PRO A 372 21.90 5.99 -4.24
C PRO A 372 21.43 4.71 -4.94
N PHE A 373 20.74 3.82 -4.24
CA PHE A 373 20.23 2.55 -4.76
C PHE A 373 18.71 2.52 -4.93
N TYR A 374 18.04 3.68 -4.87
CA TYR A 374 16.60 3.77 -5.07
C TYR A 374 16.15 3.26 -6.43
N PHE A 375 17.03 3.32 -7.44
CA PHE A 375 16.74 2.72 -8.73
C PHE A 375 16.52 1.19 -8.65
N LEU A 376 17.22 0.47 -7.77
CA LEU A 376 17.02 -0.98 -7.55
C LEU A 376 15.67 -1.24 -6.87
N LEU A 377 15.34 -0.44 -5.86
CA LEU A 377 14.05 -0.47 -5.19
C LEU A 377 12.90 -0.28 -6.19
N ALA A 378 13.01 0.77 -7.01
CA ALA A 378 11.98 1.10 -8.01
C ALA A 378 11.90 0.04 -9.11
N LEU A 379 13.03 -0.49 -9.57
CA LEU A 379 13.08 -1.54 -10.57
C LEU A 379 12.36 -2.80 -10.09
N SER A 380 12.65 -3.26 -8.86
CA SER A 380 11.98 -4.42 -8.26
C SER A 380 10.46 -4.20 -8.16
N ASN A 381 10.01 -3.03 -7.69
CA ASN A 381 8.58 -2.72 -7.55
C ASN A 381 7.89 -2.61 -8.92
N ALA A 382 8.53 -1.98 -9.91
CA ALA A 382 7.97 -1.83 -11.25
C ALA A 382 7.89 -3.18 -11.99
N MET A 383 8.91 -4.04 -11.86
CA MET A 383 8.87 -5.41 -12.39
C MET A 383 7.76 -6.24 -11.74
N ALA A 384 7.61 -6.16 -10.42
CA ALA A 384 6.52 -6.79 -9.70
C ALA A 384 5.16 -6.27 -10.18
N ALA A 385 5.02 -4.98 -10.48
CA ALA A 385 3.81 -4.38 -11.01
C ALA A 385 3.45 -4.89 -12.41
N VAL A 386 4.45 -5.02 -13.30
CA VAL A 386 4.28 -5.62 -14.64
C VAL A 386 3.79 -7.06 -14.53
N LEU A 387 4.44 -7.89 -13.72
CA LEU A 387 4.07 -9.29 -13.55
C LEU A 387 2.69 -9.46 -12.89
N ARG A 388 2.35 -8.60 -11.94
CA ARG A 388 1.04 -8.54 -11.30
C ARG A 388 -0.06 -8.17 -12.31
N GLY A 389 0.16 -7.12 -13.11
CA GLY A 389 -0.72 -6.74 -14.22
C GLY A 389 -0.86 -7.85 -15.26
N ALA A 390 0.22 -8.63 -15.48
CA ALA A 390 0.19 -9.84 -16.29
C ALA A 390 -0.52 -11.02 -15.59
N GLY A 391 -1.04 -10.88 -14.35
CA GLY A 391 -1.74 -11.92 -13.59
C GLY A 391 -0.82 -12.99 -13.00
N ARG A 392 0.46 -12.72 -12.89
CA ARG A 392 1.48 -13.62 -12.34
C ARG A 392 1.94 -13.16 -10.96
N SER A 393 1.01 -12.91 -10.04
CA SER A 393 1.30 -12.35 -8.71
C SER A 393 2.11 -13.28 -7.81
N ILE A 394 2.08 -14.59 -8.06
CA ILE A 394 2.86 -15.56 -7.27
C ILE A 394 4.36 -15.31 -7.42
N VAL A 395 4.82 -14.94 -8.63
CA VAL A 395 6.25 -14.72 -8.89
C VAL A 395 6.79 -13.54 -8.08
N PRO A 396 6.23 -12.31 -8.17
CA PRO A 396 6.69 -11.21 -7.34
C PRO A 396 6.56 -11.49 -5.83
N MET A 397 5.51 -12.21 -5.39
CA MET A 397 5.40 -12.64 -4.01
C MET A 397 6.61 -13.48 -3.59
N ILE A 398 6.93 -14.56 -4.32
CA ILE A 398 8.03 -15.45 -3.97
C ILE A 398 9.38 -14.70 -4.00
N VAL A 399 9.66 -13.93 -5.06
CA VAL A 399 10.92 -13.20 -5.19
C VAL A 399 11.10 -12.20 -4.04
N MET A 400 10.06 -11.42 -3.74
CA MET A 400 10.15 -10.43 -2.65
C MET A 400 10.20 -11.09 -1.27
N LEU A 401 9.44 -12.16 -1.03
CA LEU A 401 9.54 -12.92 0.23
C LEU A 401 10.95 -13.49 0.43
N CYS A 402 11.50 -14.13 -0.59
CA CYS A 402 12.85 -14.69 -0.50
C CYS A 402 13.92 -13.62 -0.29
N CYS A 403 13.88 -12.53 -1.07
CA CYS A 403 14.93 -11.51 -1.05
C CYS A 403 14.75 -10.51 0.11
N TRP A 404 13.54 -9.94 0.26
CA TRP A 404 13.33 -8.83 1.20
C TRP A 404 12.97 -9.29 2.62
N CYS A 405 12.55 -10.55 2.79
CA CYS A 405 12.24 -11.10 4.11
C CYS A 405 13.29 -12.14 4.49
N VAL A 406 13.30 -13.31 3.86
CA VAL A 406 14.16 -14.42 4.30
C VAL A 406 15.64 -14.02 4.21
N PHE A 407 16.12 -13.59 3.05
CA PHE A 407 17.53 -13.23 2.88
C PHE A 407 17.92 -12.01 3.74
N ARG A 408 17.07 -10.97 3.84
CA ARG A 408 17.35 -9.78 4.65
C ARG A 408 17.48 -10.12 6.12
N VAL A 409 16.53 -10.88 6.67
CA VAL A 409 16.56 -11.28 8.07
C VAL A 409 17.77 -12.18 8.34
N THR A 410 18.01 -13.16 7.47
CA THR A 410 19.20 -14.04 7.58
C THR A 410 20.51 -13.24 7.53
N TYR A 411 20.62 -12.30 6.58
CA TYR A 411 21.80 -11.43 6.50
C TYR A 411 22.02 -10.63 7.79
N ILE A 412 20.97 -9.97 8.30
CA ILE A 412 21.09 -9.19 9.55
C ILE A 412 21.47 -10.08 10.72
N THR A 413 20.83 -11.25 10.88
CA THR A 413 21.10 -12.20 11.97
C THR A 413 22.53 -12.72 11.96
N ILE A 414 23.15 -12.86 10.78
CA ILE A 414 24.52 -13.36 10.65
C ILE A 414 25.53 -12.19 10.68
N ALA A 415 25.26 -11.12 9.97
CA ALA A 415 26.25 -10.05 9.74
C ALA A 415 26.39 -9.09 10.93
N VAL A 416 25.29 -8.80 11.64
CA VAL A 416 25.32 -7.87 12.79
C VAL A 416 26.17 -8.38 13.96
N PRO A 417 26.10 -9.67 14.37
CA PRO A 417 27.02 -10.20 15.40
C PRO A 417 28.50 -10.17 14.99
N ILE A 418 28.80 -10.29 13.69
CA ILE A 418 30.17 -10.25 13.17
C ILE A 418 30.70 -8.82 13.11
N ARG A 419 29.84 -7.89 12.68
CA ARG A 419 30.14 -6.46 12.55
C ARG A 419 29.01 -5.63 13.12
N PRO A 420 29.05 -5.33 14.44
CA PRO A 420 27.98 -4.65 15.15
C PRO A 420 27.98 -3.13 14.85
N GLU A 421 27.66 -2.79 13.61
CA GLU A 421 27.57 -1.41 13.12
C GLU A 421 26.19 -1.19 12.48
N LEU A 422 25.62 0.01 12.67
CA LEU A 422 24.38 0.42 12.02
C LEU A 422 24.48 0.38 10.49
N THR A 423 25.68 0.60 9.95
CA THR A 423 26.00 0.47 8.52
C THR A 423 25.72 -0.93 7.98
N THR A 424 25.96 -1.98 8.79
CA THR A 424 25.68 -3.37 8.41
C THR A 424 24.20 -3.58 8.15
N ILE A 425 23.33 -3.04 9.00
CA ILE A 425 21.88 -3.08 8.77
C ILE A 425 21.48 -2.25 7.55
N SER A 426 22.09 -1.07 7.37
CA SER A 426 21.79 -0.18 6.25
C SER A 426 22.06 -0.86 4.90
N TRP A 427 23.15 -1.60 4.77
CA TRP A 427 23.49 -2.34 3.55
C TRP A 427 22.55 -3.51 3.22
N ALA A 428 21.81 -4.02 4.18
CA ALA A 428 20.83 -5.06 3.93
C ALA A 428 19.78 -4.65 2.86
N TYR A 429 19.42 -3.37 2.80
CA TYR A 429 18.44 -2.85 1.85
C TYR A 429 18.95 -2.86 0.40
N PRO A 430 20.06 -2.18 0.04
CA PRO A 430 20.59 -2.21 -1.32
C PRO A 430 20.90 -3.63 -1.81
N ILE A 431 21.46 -4.49 -0.96
CA ILE A 431 21.78 -5.88 -1.32
C ILE A 431 20.50 -6.63 -1.71
N THR A 432 19.45 -6.54 -0.90
CA THR A 432 18.18 -7.25 -1.15
C THR A 432 17.41 -6.67 -2.34
N TRP A 433 17.45 -5.37 -2.56
CA TRP A 433 16.88 -4.73 -3.74
C TRP A 433 17.64 -5.13 -5.00
N GLY A 434 18.98 -5.20 -4.96
CA GLY A 434 19.81 -5.67 -6.06
C GLY A 434 19.50 -7.12 -6.42
N LEU A 435 19.46 -8.01 -5.41
CA LEU A 435 19.17 -9.42 -5.61
C LEU A 435 17.79 -9.63 -6.25
N SER A 436 16.74 -8.99 -5.73
CA SER A 436 15.40 -9.08 -6.30
C SER A 436 15.33 -8.49 -7.71
N SER A 437 16.02 -7.38 -7.97
CA SER A 437 16.08 -6.77 -9.31
C SER A 437 16.73 -7.68 -10.33
N ILE A 438 17.83 -8.35 -9.98
CA ILE A 438 18.50 -9.33 -10.86
C ILE A 438 17.57 -10.49 -11.19
N ILE A 439 16.93 -11.09 -10.18
CA ILE A 439 16.00 -12.20 -10.39
C ILE A 439 14.82 -11.77 -11.27
N PHE A 440 14.25 -10.59 -11.04
CA PHE A 440 13.17 -10.08 -11.88
C PHE A 440 13.62 -9.80 -13.31
N LEU A 441 14.81 -9.25 -13.53
CA LEU A 441 15.35 -9.03 -14.88
C LEU A 441 15.55 -10.35 -15.62
N ILE A 442 16.10 -11.37 -14.97
CA ILE A 442 16.25 -12.71 -15.55
C ILE A 442 14.87 -13.26 -15.92
N TYR A 443 13.92 -13.24 -14.98
CA TYR A 443 12.56 -13.75 -15.23
C TYR A 443 11.86 -13.01 -16.37
N TYR A 444 11.96 -11.70 -16.41
CA TYR A 444 11.34 -10.85 -17.44
C TYR A 444 11.83 -11.16 -18.85
N ASN A 445 13.13 -11.47 -19.00
CA ASN A 445 13.74 -11.75 -20.30
C ASN A 445 13.58 -13.22 -20.74
N VAL A 446 13.54 -14.16 -19.80
CA VAL A 446 13.46 -15.61 -20.09
C VAL A 446 12.03 -16.08 -20.28
N VAL A 447 11.09 -15.53 -19.51
CA VAL A 447 9.72 -16.01 -19.48
C VAL A 447 8.80 -15.14 -20.35
N ASP A 448 8.04 -15.78 -21.22
CA ASP A 448 6.97 -15.10 -21.97
C ASP A 448 5.82 -14.73 -21.02
N TRP A 449 5.94 -13.55 -20.40
CA TRP A 449 4.93 -13.03 -19.48
C TRP A 449 3.71 -12.44 -20.21
N VAL A 450 3.84 -12.15 -21.51
CA VAL A 450 2.82 -11.49 -22.32
C VAL A 450 1.75 -12.47 -22.81
N HIS A 451 2.16 -13.61 -23.37
CA HIS A 451 1.25 -14.58 -24.01
C HIS A 451 0.80 -15.70 -23.05
N ALA A 452 1.40 -15.79 -21.88
CA ALA A 452 1.17 -16.91 -20.96
C ALA A 452 -0.28 -17.07 -20.46
N TYR A 453 -1.08 -16.02 -20.51
CA TYR A 453 -2.48 -16.08 -20.08
C TYR A 453 -3.43 -16.58 -21.17
N GLY A 454 -3.09 -16.43 -22.45
CA GLY A 454 -3.87 -16.94 -23.59
C GLY A 454 -3.74 -18.46 -23.80
N ARG A 455 -2.76 -19.11 -23.16
CA ARG A 455 -2.47 -20.54 -23.30
C ARG A 455 -3.24 -21.46 -22.35
N SER A 456 -4.03 -20.96 -21.41
CA SER A 456 -4.99 -21.80 -20.71
C SER A 456 -6.13 -22.16 -21.66
N LYS A 457 -5.92 -23.25 -22.44
CA LYS A 457 -6.97 -23.85 -23.25
C LYS A 457 -8.25 -24.00 -22.42
N PRO A 458 -9.43 -23.63 -22.94
CA PRO A 458 -10.66 -24.08 -22.34
C PRO A 458 -10.61 -25.60 -22.34
N ARG A 459 -10.61 -26.21 -21.17
CA ARG A 459 -10.80 -27.66 -21.02
C ARG A 459 -12.17 -27.92 -21.66
N LYS A 460 -12.19 -28.48 -22.87
CA LYS A 460 -13.42 -28.99 -23.49
C LYS A 460 -14.06 -29.88 -22.45
N MET A 461 -15.25 -29.52 -22.00
CA MET A 461 -16.09 -30.44 -21.26
C MET A 461 -16.51 -31.53 -22.24
N ALA A 462 -16.08 -32.76 -21.99
CA ALA A 462 -16.75 -33.95 -22.47
C ALA A 462 -17.96 -34.19 -21.58
#